data_2c9c13ed01ce442bf1e4bda2893c5874
#
_entry.id   2c9c13ed01ce442bf1e4bda2893c5874
#
_cell.length_a   1.000
_cell.length_b   1.000
_cell.length_c   1.000
_cell.angle_alpha   90.00
_cell.angle_beta   90.00
_cell.angle_gamma   90.00
#
_symmetry.space_group_name_H-M   'P 1'
#
loop_
_entity.id
_entity.type
_entity.pdbx_description
1 polymer ?
#
loop_
_entity_poly.entity_id
_entity_poly.type
_entity_poly.pdbx_seq_one_letter_code
_entity_poly.pdbx_strand_id
1 'polypeptide(L)'
;MDWDSWVSAKLAALAVSKRQRSLRPLGPIEGSAVSVTVRPRVLGQMLADEPSTGEVAPPSADAAATALTVFASNDYLGLSDHSVVRTAASRAAASYGCGPRASALVCGYTEEHRALETALAKLKGSEEALLFPTGYAANLAVLTALADAPDCAIFSDALNHASIIDGARLASRGAHTSLTQVSHTSLAHKSRTQVSHHRLPICHTPPFEFITRVLSASRGAGASLVIYRHNDMGHLKECLLASRAPRKLIVSDSLFSMDGDCAHVRELSQLAKTHGALTVLDEAHATLVFGSRGGGLAEGLEIDMHVGTLSKAFGAHGGFVACTAKWKALLLSRARTAIYSTALPMPVVVAAATALRLATDRVRARLWANVAAFGAATGIKPTSPIVPIVVGSEANALAMSAALLRDGFLVPAIRPPTVPLGTARLRIALSAAHTLEQIHALAAALKRCGALETVRRATEKKKVKKRADGSTWQPMTRL
;
A
#
# COMPACT_ATOMS: atom_id res chain seq x y z
N MET A 1 12.96 1.32 -35.25
CA MET A 1 12.84 2.40 -34.24
C MET A 1 13.94 2.13 -33.24
N ASP A 2 14.90 3.06 -33.13
CA ASP A 2 15.94 2.97 -32.08
C ASP A 2 15.34 3.23 -30.68
N TRP A 3 16.15 2.93 -29.64
CA TRP A 3 15.68 3.06 -28.27
C TRP A 3 15.35 4.50 -27.87
N ASP A 4 16.10 5.49 -28.38
CA ASP A 4 15.88 6.92 -28.05
C ASP A 4 14.56 7.41 -28.64
N SER A 5 14.27 7.07 -29.88
CA SER A 5 12.98 7.38 -30.53
C SER A 5 11.81 6.69 -29.79
N TRP A 6 11.99 5.43 -29.37
CA TRP A 6 10.97 4.71 -28.60
C TRP A 6 10.71 5.34 -27.24
N VAL A 7 11.77 5.67 -26.46
CA VAL A 7 11.67 6.33 -25.16
C VAL A 7 10.99 7.69 -25.29
N SER A 8 11.44 8.50 -26.26
CA SER A 8 10.87 9.85 -26.52
C SER A 8 9.37 9.79 -26.84
N ALA A 9 8.95 8.83 -27.69
CA ALA A 9 7.54 8.64 -28.00
C ALA A 9 6.72 8.20 -26.76
N LYS A 10 7.29 7.34 -25.88
CA LYS A 10 6.64 6.93 -24.64
C LYS A 10 6.51 8.09 -23.65
N LEU A 11 7.55 8.90 -23.49
CA LEU A 11 7.51 10.06 -22.61
C LEU A 11 6.51 11.12 -23.11
N ALA A 12 6.48 11.40 -24.42
CA ALA A 12 5.50 12.29 -25.02
C ALA A 12 4.06 11.79 -24.76
N ALA A 13 3.78 10.50 -24.95
CA ALA A 13 2.47 9.92 -24.65
C ALA A 13 2.09 10.03 -23.16
N LEU A 14 3.05 9.84 -22.26
CA LEU A 14 2.84 10.03 -20.81
C LEU A 14 2.57 11.50 -20.47
N ALA A 15 3.29 12.45 -21.10
CA ALA A 15 3.09 13.87 -20.89
C ALA A 15 1.70 14.33 -21.38
N VAL A 16 1.29 13.92 -22.59
CA VAL A 16 -0.04 14.23 -23.15
C VAL A 16 -1.15 13.69 -22.24
N SER A 17 -0.98 12.47 -21.71
CA SER A 17 -1.94 11.87 -20.77
C SER A 17 -1.81 12.36 -19.34
N LYS A 18 -0.91 13.34 -19.05
CA LYS A 18 -0.58 13.84 -17.69
C LYS A 18 -0.21 12.73 -16.70
N ARG A 19 0.43 11.66 -17.17
CA ARG A 19 0.86 10.51 -16.38
C ARG A 19 2.37 10.46 -16.13
N GLN A 20 3.13 11.41 -16.70
CA GLN A 20 4.54 11.52 -16.45
C GLN A 20 4.76 11.86 -14.96
N ARG A 21 5.63 11.10 -14.32
CA ARG A 21 5.94 11.27 -12.90
C ARG A 21 7.28 11.94 -12.72
N SER A 22 7.42 12.73 -11.66
CA SER A 22 8.67 13.36 -11.27
C SER A 22 8.93 13.18 -9.78
N LEU A 23 10.22 13.10 -9.43
CA LEU A 23 10.67 13.13 -8.05
C LEU A 23 10.88 14.59 -7.63
N ARG A 24 10.40 14.93 -6.43
CA ARG A 24 10.45 16.27 -5.86
C ARG A 24 11.20 16.19 -4.53
N PRO A 25 12.46 16.63 -4.46
CA PRO A 25 13.25 16.55 -3.25
C PRO A 25 12.68 17.47 -2.16
N LEU A 26 12.45 16.89 -0.98
CA LEU A 26 12.03 17.59 0.22
C LEU A 26 13.12 17.45 1.27
N GLY A 27 13.38 18.53 2.03
CA GLY A 27 14.31 18.51 3.16
C GLY A 27 13.56 18.14 4.45
N PRO A 28 14.12 17.29 5.31
CA PRO A 28 13.55 17.05 6.63
C PRO A 28 13.69 18.30 7.53
N ILE A 29 12.77 18.44 8.49
CA ILE A 29 12.93 19.37 9.61
C ILE A 29 13.24 18.53 10.84
N GLU A 30 14.36 18.78 11.49
CA GLU A 30 14.77 18.04 12.69
C GLU A 30 13.72 18.13 13.80
N GLY A 31 13.42 17.00 14.42
CA GLY A 31 12.41 16.92 15.49
C GLY A 31 10.98 16.94 14.98
N SER A 32 10.73 16.81 13.67
CA SER A 32 9.37 16.81 13.12
C SER A 32 9.12 15.72 12.09
N ALA A 33 8.30 14.75 12.43
CA ALA A 33 7.80 13.72 11.51
C ALA A 33 6.74 14.22 10.52
N VAL A 34 6.20 15.42 10.71
CA VAL A 34 5.08 15.98 9.92
C VAL A 34 5.39 17.31 9.27
N SER A 35 6.66 17.73 9.26
CA SER A 35 7.07 18.97 8.59
C SER A 35 8.28 18.70 7.70
N VAL A 36 8.32 19.37 6.56
CA VAL A 36 9.42 19.32 5.60
C VAL A 36 9.73 20.70 5.09
N THR A 37 10.94 20.89 4.57
CA THR A 37 11.30 22.07 3.81
C THR A 37 11.25 21.79 2.31
N VAL A 38 10.91 22.79 1.52
CA VAL A 38 10.94 22.72 0.06
C VAL A 38 11.65 23.96 -0.51
N ARG A 39 12.54 23.76 -1.47
CA ARG A 39 13.22 24.89 -2.16
C ARG A 39 12.25 25.58 -3.10
N PRO A 40 12.39 26.90 -3.33
CA PRO A 40 11.48 27.69 -4.16
C PRO A 40 11.27 27.12 -5.57
N ARG A 41 12.34 26.65 -6.25
CA ARG A 41 12.22 25.99 -7.57
C ARG A 41 11.35 24.74 -7.53
N VAL A 42 11.56 23.88 -6.52
CA VAL A 42 10.78 22.66 -6.34
C VAL A 42 9.32 23.00 -6.01
N LEU A 43 9.10 24.02 -5.16
CA LEU A 43 7.76 24.50 -4.84
C LEU A 43 7.04 25.02 -6.09
N GLY A 44 7.73 25.78 -6.95
CA GLY A 44 7.20 26.23 -8.24
C GLY A 44 6.77 25.08 -9.14
N GLN A 45 7.62 24.03 -9.29
CA GLN A 45 7.30 22.82 -10.06
C GLN A 45 6.11 22.07 -9.46
N MET A 46 5.99 22.01 -8.13
CA MET A 46 4.84 21.37 -7.46
C MET A 46 3.54 22.13 -7.71
N LEU A 47 3.58 23.47 -7.72
CA LEU A 47 2.44 24.33 -7.98
C LEU A 47 1.97 24.28 -9.44
N ALA A 48 2.90 24.16 -10.39
CA ALA A 48 2.60 24.05 -11.82
C ALA A 48 2.22 22.62 -12.25
N ASP A 49 2.37 21.62 -11.39
CA ASP A 49 2.26 20.17 -11.71
C ASP A 49 3.18 19.78 -12.90
N GLU A 50 4.31 20.46 -13.03
CA GLU A 50 5.28 20.22 -14.11
C GLU A 50 6.15 18.99 -13.81
N PRO A 51 6.50 18.18 -14.83
CA PRO A 51 7.49 17.14 -14.68
C PRO A 51 8.85 17.75 -14.28
N SER A 52 9.53 17.10 -13.35
CA SER A 52 10.91 17.48 -13.04
C SER A 52 11.79 17.20 -14.26
N THR A 53 12.52 18.20 -14.75
CA THR A 53 13.41 18.08 -15.93
C THR A 53 14.70 17.31 -15.63
N GLY A 54 14.85 16.73 -14.45
CA GLY A 54 16.04 15.94 -14.09
C GLY A 54 17.27 16.74 -13.73
N GLU A 55 17.35 18.01 -14.08
CA GLU A 55 18.44 18.88 -13.67
C GLU A 55 18.29 19.27 -12.20
N VAL A 56 18.97 18.58 -11.33
CA VAL A 56 19.23 19.03 -9.97
C VAL A 56 20.33 20.07 -10.07
N ALA A 57 19.98 21.33 -10.30
CA ALA A 57 20.96 22.40 -10.17
C ALA A 57 21.61 22.33 -8.78
N PRO A 58 22.92 22.52 -8.68
CA PRO A 58 23.59 22.60 -7.38
C PRO A 58 22.85 23.59 -6.48
N PRO A 59 22.84 23.39 -5.17
CA PRO A 59 22.15 24.27 -4.26
C PRO A 59 22.74 25.69 -4.37
N SER A 60 22.01 26.62 -4.98
CA SER A 60 22.29 28.03 -4.75
C SER A 60 21.95 28.28 -3.28
N ALA A 61 22.96 28.75 -2.53
CA ALA A 61 22.91 28.91 -1.09
C ALA A 61 21.86 29.93 -0.58
N ASP A 62 21.23 30.72 -1.48
CA ASP A 62 20.63 32.01 -1.11
C ASP A 62 19.10 32.07 -1.10
N ALA A 63 18.37 30.99 -1.48
CA ALA A 63 16.93 31.02 -1.41
C ALA A 63 16.42 30.24 -0.18
N ALA A 64 15.80 30.95 0.76
CA ALA A 64 15.21 30.35 1.95
C ALA A 64 14.17 29.26 1.59
N ALA A 65 14.33 28.08 2.14
CA ALA A 65 13.39 26.99 1.93
C ALA A 65 12.08 27.25 2.68
N THR A 66 10.95 26.91 2.05
CA THR A 66 9.62 27.05 2.66
C THR A 66 9.31 25.80 3.49
N ALA A 67 8.85 26.01 4.72
CA ALA A 67 8.35 24.93 5.57
C ALA A 67 6.92 24.55 5.19
N LEU A 68 6.65 23.25 5.10
CA LEU A 68 5.33 22.69 4.81
C LEU A 68 4.93 21.69 5.90
N THR A 69 3.67 21.74 6.32
CA THR A 69 3.06 20.68 7.13
C THR A 69 2.58 19.55 6.21
N VAL A 70 2.99 18.32 6.50
CA VAL A 70 2.78 17.16 5.62
C VAL A 70 1.57 16.35 6.09
N PHE A 71 0.52 16.34 5.30
CA PHE A 71 -0.63 15.44 5.46
C PHE A 71 -0.65 14.35 4.37
N ALA A 72 0.51 14.00 3.86
CA ALA A 72 0.73 12.98 2.81
C ALA A 72 1.46 11.74 3.33
N SER A 73 2.05 11.82 4.53
CA SER A 73 2.87 10.75 5.11
C SER A 73 2.02 9.58 5.60
N ASN A 74 2.58 8.36 5.49
CA ASN A 74 2.01 7.16 6.12
C ASN A 74 2.64 6.88 7.50
N ASP A 75 3.47 7.77 8.04
CA ASP A 75 4.00 7.67 9.41
C ASP A 75 2.93 8.06 10.43
N TYR A 76 1.93 7.16 10.59
CA TYR A 76 0.73 7.42 11.40
C TYR A 76 1.03 7.71 12.88
N LEU A 77 2.12 7.17 13.40
CA LEU A 77 2.49 7.37 14.81
C LEU A 77 3.57 8.44 15.01
N GLY A 78 4.16 8.97 13.91
CA GLY A 78 5.23 9.97 13.96
C GLY A 78 6.53 9.41 14.54
N LEU A 79 6.80 8.13 14.35
CA LEU A 79 7.95 7.44 14.94
C LEU A 79 9.21 7.54 14.08
N SER A 80 9.11 7.93 12.80
CA SER A 80 10.26 8.02 11.90
C SER A 80 11.33 9.02 12.36
N ASP A 81 10.92 10.08 13.05
CA ASP A 81 11.83 11.10 13.58
C ASP A 81 11.92 11.11 15.13
N HIS A 82 11.36 10.10 15.78
CA HIS A 82 11.40 10.02 17.24
C HIS A 82 12.84 9.85 17.74
N SER A 83 13.28 10.72 18.67
CA SER A 83 14.69 10.80 19.14
C SER A 83 15.25 9.44 19.61
N VAL A 84 14.45 8.65 20.33
CA VAL A 84 14.86 7.31 20.79
C VAL A 84 15.07 6.35 19.63
N VAL A 85 14.23 6.42 18.58
CA VAL A 85 14.38 5.58 17.38
C VAL A 85 15.63 5.98 16.61
N ARG A 86 15.84 7.30 16.37
CA ARG A 86 17.05 7.82 15.72
C ARG A 86 18.34 7.43 16.46
N THR A 87 18.34 7.59 17.79
CA THR A 87 19.49 7.20 18.63
C THR A 87 19.77 5.71 18.55
N ALA A 88 18.74 4.86 18.60
CA ALA A 88 18.89 3.42 18.48
C ALA A 88 19.45 3.00 17.11
N ALA A 89 18.95 3.59 16.03
CA ALA A 89 19.45 3.37 14.67
C ALA A 89 20.91 3.82 14.51
N SER A 90 21.27 5.00 15.04
CA SER A 90 22.64 5.52 15.02
C SER A 90 23.61 4.59 15.76
N ARG A 91 23.25 4.12 16.95
CA ARG A 91 24.07 3.15 17.70
C ARG A 91 24.21 1.83 16.95
N ALA A 92 23.15 1.33 16.33
CA ALA A 92 23.21 0.12 15.51
C ALA A 92 24.13 0.32 14.30
N ALA A 93 24.11 1.48 13.65
CA ALA A 93 25.03 1.80 12.55
C ALA A 93 26.49 1.80 13.01
N ALA A 94 26.78 2.37 14.19
CA ALA A 94 28.11 2.39 14.77
C ALA A 94 28.64 1.00 15.14
N SER A 95 27.76 0.12 15.64
CA SER A 95 28.17 -1.21 16.14
C SER A 95 28.20 -2.28 15.05
N TYR A 96 27.25 -2.26 14.10
CA TYR A 96 27.07 -3.32 13.09
C TYR A 96 27.44 -2.87 11.68
N GLY A 97 27.64 -1.56 11.44
CA GLY A 97 27.76 -0.97 10.10
C GLY A 97 26.41 -0.69 9.45
N CYS A 98 26.44 -0.12 8.24
CA CYS A 98 25.25 0.37 7.54
C CYS A 98 24.55 -0.68 6.68
N GLY A 99 25.24 -1.76 6.29
CA GLY A 99 24.75 -2.77 5.36
C GLY A 99 24.73 -4.18 5.94
N PRO A 100 23.83 -5.05 5.50
CA PRO A 100 23.68 -6.42 6.00
C PRO A 100 24.62 -7.43 5.37
N ARG A 101 25.49 -7.02 4.44
CA ARG A 101 26.53 -7.79 3.75
C ARG A 101 26.04 -8.82 2.74
N ALA A 102 24.89 -9.50 2.97
CA ALA A 102 24.33 -10.51 2.09
C ALA A 102 22.83 -10.72 2.32
N SER A 103 22.25 -11.69 1.60
CA SER A 103 20.90 -12.16 1.88
C SER A 103 20.81 -12.83 3.26
N ALA A 104 19.62 -12.90 3.82
CA ALA A 104 19.38 -13.54 5.11
C ALA A 104 19.88 -14.99 5.17
N LEU A 105 19.72 -15.75 4.07
CA LEU A 105 20.12 -17.15 4.00
C LEU A 105 21.63 -17.38 3.89
N VAL A 106 22.41 -16.34 3.57
CA VAL A 106 23.87 -16.47 3.42
C VAL A 106 24.56 -16.02 4.70
N CYS A 107 24.57 -14.72 5.01
CA CYS A 107 25.17 -14.17 6.24
C CYS A 107 24.58 -12.82 6.67
N GLY A 108 23.43 -12.44 6.10
CA GLY A 108 22.76 -11.17 6.44
C GLY A 108 21.79 -11.23 7.61
N TYR A 109 21.52 -12.43 8.16
CA TYR A 109 20.58 -12.62 9.26
C TYR A 109 21.30 -12.62 10.62
N THR A 110 20.77 -11.89 11.58
CA THR A 110 21.35 -11.71 12.93
C THR A 110 20.33 -11.99 14.02
N GLU A 111 20.77 -12.01 15.26
CA GLU A 111 19.88 -12.14 16.43
C GLU A 111 18.85 -11.02 16.51
N GLU A 112 19.20 -9.79 16.08
CA GLU A 112 18.29 -8.66 16.07
C GLU A 112 17.15 -8.85 15.03
N HIS A 113 17.46 -9.45 13.88
CA HIS A 113 16.43 -9.84 12.91
C HIS A 113 15.48 -10.86 13.55
N ARG A 114 16.03 -11.89 14.21
CA ARG A 114 15.24 -12.90 14.90
C ARG A 114 14.38 -12.31 16.02
N ALA A 115 14.93 -11.40 16.80
CA ALA A 115 14.22 -10.72 17.89
C ALA A 115 13.05 -9.88 17.35
N LEU A 116 13.26 -9.15 16.24
CA LEU A 116 12.18 -8.40 15.58
C LEU A 116 11.10 -9.34 15.03
N GLU A 117 11.46 -10.43 14.36
CA GLU A 117 10.50 -11.44 13.87
C GLU A 117 9.66 -12.01 15.00
N THR A 118 10.29 -12.38 16.14
CA THR A 118 9.59 -12.89 17.32
C THR A 118 8.61 -11.85 17.88
N ALA A 119 9.02 -10.58 17.94
CA ALA A 119 8.15 -9.50 18.41
C ALA A 119 6.96 -9.24 17.47
N LEU A 120 7.17 -9.33 16.16
CA LEU A 120 6.11 -9.19 15.14
C LEU A 120 5.14 -10.38 15.18
N ALA A 121 5.63 -11.60 15.32
CA ALA A 121 4.80 -12.80 15.52
C ALA A 121 3.91 -12.65 16.75
N LYS A 122 4.48 -12.24 17.88
CA LYS A 122 3.73 -11.96 19.11
C LYS A 122 2.66 -10.88 18.92
N LEU A 123 3.00 -9.79 18.23
CA LEU A 123 2.07 -8.70 17.94
C LEU A 123 0.84 -9.21 17.15
N LYS A 124 1.07 -10.09 16.18
CA LYS A 124 0.04 -10.66 15.33
C LYS A 124 -0.68 -11.86 15.92
N GLY A 125 -0.19 -12.42 17.02
CA GLY A 125 -0.72 -13.65 17.58
C GLY A 125 -0.41 -14.88 16.74
N SER A 126 0.66 -14.83 15.94
CA SER A 126 1.14 -15.90 15.08
C SER A 126 2.32 -16.65 15.74
N GLU A 127 2.62 -17.86 15.27
CA GLU A 127 3.77 -18.64 15.76
C GLU A 127 5.10 -18.02 15.37
N GLU A 128 5.20 -17.53 14.14
CA GLU A 128 6.42 -17.04 13.52
C GLU A 128 6.17 -15.79 12.68
N ALA A 129 7.25 -15.07 12.38
CA ALA A 129 7.28 -14.05 11.34
C ALA A 129 8.54 -14.16 10.50
N LEU A 130 8.49 -13.63 9.27
CA LEU A 130 9.60 -13.56 8.32
C LEU A 130 9.72 -12.14 7.80
N LEU A 131 10.91 -11.57 7.84
CA LEU A 131 11.20 -10.23 7.32
C LEU A 131 11.42 -10.24 5.80
N PHE A 132 11.03 -9.15 5.16
CA PHE A 132 11.18 -8.88 3.72
C PHE A 132 11.73 -7.48 3.49
N PRO A 133 12.36 -7.21 2.31
CA PRO A 133 12.85 -5.88 1.98
C PRO A 133 11.77 -4.80 2.00
N THR A 134 10.54 -5.12 1.60
CA THR A 134 9.38 -4.21 1.61
C THR A 134 8.09 -5.01 1.80
N GLY A 135 6.97 -4.34 2.18
CA GLY A 135 5.64 -4.95 2.17
C GLY A 135 5.21 -5.38 0.76
N TYR A 136 5.65 -4.64 -0.28
CA TYR A 136 5.44 -5.03 -1.67
C TYR A 136 6.07 -6.40 -1.97
N ALA A 137 7.34 -6.58 -1.59
CA ALA A 137 8.06 -7.83 -1.75
C ALA A 137 7.42 -9.00 -0.96
N ALA A 138 6.85 -8.71 0.22
CA ALA A 138 6.14 -9.69 1.04
C ALA A 138 4.86 -10.20 0.34
N ASN A 139 4.04 -9.31 -0.22
CA ASN A 139 2.84 -9.71 -0.98
C ASN A 139 3.19 -10.56 -2.22
N LEU A 140 4.19 -10.12 -3.01
CA LEU A 140 4.66 -10.91 -4.14
C LEU A 140 5.11 -12.30 -3.72
N ALA A 141 5.90 -12.38 -2.64
CA ALA A 141 6.42 -13.62 -2.10
C ALA A 141 5.31 -14.61 -1.72
N VAL A 142 4.36 -14.13 -0.91
CA VAL A 142 3.26 -14.96 -0.41
C VAL A 142 2.44 -15.51 -1.58
N LEU A 143 1.97 -14.64 -2.48
CA LEU A 143 1.09 -15.06 -3.56
C LEU A 143 1.78 -16.00 -4.55
N THR A 144 3.05 -15.73 -4.91
CA THR A 144 3.79 -16.59 -5.84
C THR A 144 4.26 -17.90 -5.20
N ALA A 145 4.48 -17.94 -3.88
CA ALA A 145 4.89 -19.17 -3.20
C ALA A 145 3.73 -20.13 -2.94
N LEU A 146 2.49 -19.58 -2.74
CA LEU A 146 1.32 -20.35 -2.37
C LEU A 146 0.43 -20.76 -3.54
N ALA A 147 0.33 -19.91 -4.56
CA ALA A 147 -0.62 -20.05 -5.65
C ALA A 147 0.10 -20.28 -6.99
N ASP A 148 0.96 -21.26 -7.05
CA ASP A 148 1.86 -21.53 -8.18
C ASP A 148 1.36 -22.63 -9.14
N ALA A 149 0.16 -23.16 -8.94
CA ALA A 149 -0.35 -24.29 -9.70
C ALA A 149 -1.84 -24.11 -10.08
N PRO A 150 -2.29 -24.75 -11.16
CA PRO A 150 -3.64 -24.57 -11.72
C PRO A 150 -4.77 -25.10 -10.83
N ASP A 151 -4.46 -25.87 -9.81
CA ASP A 151 -5.42 -26.35 -8.80
C ASP A 151 -5.75 -25.32 -7.70
N CYS A 152 -5.15 -24.11 -7.80
CA CYS A 152 -5.40 -22.99 -6.88
C CYS A 152 -6.25 -21.90 -7.52
N ALA A 153 -7.17 -21.31 -6.74
CA ALA A 153 -7.90 -20.11 -7.09
C ALA A 153 -7.62 -18.98 -6.09
N ILE A 154 -7.23 -17.81 -6.60
CA ILE A 154 -7.00 -16.59 -5.82
C ILE A 154 -8.25 -15.72 -5.93
N PHE A 155 -8.88 -15.37 -4.80
CA PHE A 155 -10.00 -14.45 -4.70
C PHE A 155 -9.46 -13.12 -4.16
N SER A 156 -9.43 -12.09 -5.02
CA SER A 156 -8.83 -10.79 -4.73
C SER A 156 -9.87 -9.68 -4.74
N ASP A 157 -9.87 -8.81 -3.73
CA ASP A 157 -10.69 -7.59 -3.74
C ASP A 157 -10.30 -6.68 -4.92
N ALA A 158 -11.31 -6.05 -5.54
CA ALA A 158 -11.13 -5.21 -6.71
C ALA A 158 -10.25 -3.96 -6.46
N LEU A 159 -10.13 -3.49 -5.22
CA LEU A 159 -9.35 -2.32 -4.84
C LEU A 159 -8.07 -2.65 -4.08
N ASN A 160 -7.64 -3.91 -4.09
CA ASN A 160 -6.38 -4.32 -3.49
C ASN A 160 -5.18 -3.53 -3.99
N HIS A 161 -4.18 -3.40 -3.14
CA HIS A 161 -2.93 -2.73 -3.43
C HIS A 161 -2.21 -3.35 -4.65
N ALA A 162 -1.45 -2.53 -5.39
CA ALA A 162 -0.73 -2.96 -6.60
C ALA A 162 0.15 -4.20 -6.37
N SER A 163 0.78 -4.35 -5.21
CA SER A 163 1.61 -5.52 -4.88
C SER A 163 0.81 -6.83 -4.82
N ILE A 164 -0.43 -6.78 -4.35
CA ILE A 164 -1.35 -7.92 -4.34
C ILE A 164 -1.76 -8.24 -5.78
N ILE A 165 -2.13 -7.21 -6.55
CA ILE A 165 -2.51 -7.37 -7.96
C ILE A 165 -1.36 -7.99 -8.77
N ASP A 166 -0.15 -7.49 -8.60
CA ASP A 166 1.02 -7.97 -9.34
C ASP A 166 1.44 -9.38 -8.90
N GLY A 167 1.39 -9.67 -7.59
CA GLY A 167 1.63 -11.01 -7.06
C GLY A 167 0.62 -12.05 -7.56
N ALA A 168 -0.68 -11.70 -7.55
CA ALA A 168 -1.74 -12.56 -8.05
C ALA A 168 -1.63 -12.81 -9.56
N ARG A 169 -1.33 -11.77 -10.35
CA ARG A 169 -1.08 -11.89 -11.79
C ARG A 169 0.13 -12.76 -12.10
N LEU A 170 1.21 -12.62 -11.33
CA LEU A 170 2.42 -13.41 -11.51
C LEU A 170 2.16 -14.88 -11.19
N ALA A 171 1.46 -15.17 -10.09
CA ALA A 171 1.04 -16.52 -9.71
C ALA A 171 0.12 -17.15 -10.77
N SER A 172 -0.80 -16.37 -11.37
CA SER A 172 -1.73 -16.86 -12.41
C SER A 172 -1.04 -17.16 -13.75
N ARG A 173 0.10 -16.57 -14.04
CA ARG A 173 0.84 -16.81 -15.30
C ARG A 173 1.68 -18.07 -15.28
N GLY A 174 1.79 -18.76 -14.14
CA GLY A 174 2.61 -19.99 -14.03
C GLY A 174 4.09 -19.74 -14.28
N ALA A 175 4.62 -18.63 -13.82
CA ALA A 175 6.03 -18.26 -14.00
C ALA A 175 6.99 -19.10 -13.14
N HIS A 176 6.82 -20.41 -13.15
CA HIS A 176 7.79 -21.37 -12.61
C HIS A 176 8.22 -22.33 -13.70
N THR A 177 9.18 -21.90 -14.48
CA THR A 177 10.18 -22.85 -14.93
C THR A 177 10.80 -23.42 -13.66
N SER A 178 10.42 -24.65 -13.32
CA SER A 178 11.18 -25.46 -12.36
C SER A 178 12.64 -25.34 -12.76
N LEU A 179 13.50 -24.95 -11.84
CA LEU A 179 14.93 -25.19 -11.95
C LEU A 179 15.14 -26.71 -11.91
N THR A 180 14.82 -27.40 -13.02
CA THR A 180 15.44 -28.67 -13.34
C THR A 180 16.91 -28.34 -13.49
N GLN A 181 17.71 -28.96 -12.64
CA GLN A 181 19.16 -29.01 -12.72
C GLN A 181 19.56 -29.01 -14.18
N VAL A 182 20.26 -27.97 -14.63
CA VAL A 182 21.06 -28.06 -15.84
C VAL A 182 22.26 -28.93 -15.49
N SER A 183 22.08 -30.23 -15.62
CA SER A 183 23.20 -31.13 -15.75
C SER A 183 23.88 -30.78 -17.07
N HIS A 184 25.11 -30.33 -16.97
CA HIS A 184 25.99 -30.15 -18.12
C HIS A 184 26.11 -31.48 -18.89
N THR A 185 25.43 -31.57 -20.02
CA THR A 185 25.86 -32.51 -21.10
C THR A 185 25.26 -32.04 -22.43
N SER A 186 26.21 -31.74 -23.32
CA SER A 186 26.21 -31.81 -24.79
C SER A 186 25.28 -30.88 -25.60
N LEU A 187 25.96 -29.99 -26.31
CA LEU A 187 25.61 -29.40 -27.61
C LEU A 187 25.16 -30.44 -28.62
N ALA A 188 24.02 -30.28 -29.27
CA ALA A 188 23.84 -30.53 -30.72
C ALA A 188 22.45 -30.06 -31.23
N HIS A 189 22.48 -29.09 -32.10
CA HIS A 189 21.78 -28.86 -33.38
C HIS A 189 20.24 -28.97 -33.57
N LYS A 190 19.70 -27.89 -34.18
CA LYS A 190 18.54 -27.75 -35.12
C LYS A 190 17.14 -27.74 -34.45
N SER A 191 16.23 -26.79 -34.72
CA SER A 191 15.82 -26.18 -35.99
C SER A 191 14.83 -25.03 -35.76
N ARG A 192 14.70 -24.17 -36.75
CA ARG A 192 13.78 -23.03 -36.88
C ARG A 192 12.30 -23.43 -36.75
N THR A 193 11.51 -22.67 -35.99
CA THR A 193 10.07 -22.56 -36.26
C THR A 193 9.64 -21.10 -36.06
N GLN A 194 8.93 -20.59 -37.05
CA GLN A 194 8.43 -19.21 -37.17
C GLN A 194 7.45 -18.86 -36.06
N VAL A 195 7.62 -17.67 -35.47
CA VAL A 195 6.62 -17.06 -34.57
C VAL A 195 5.87 -15.99 -35.37
N SER A 196 4.59 -16.25 -35.62
CA SER A 196 3.67 -15.30 -36.24
C SER A 196 3.28 -14.19 -35.25
N HIS A 197 3.51 -12.95 -35.66
CA HIS A 197 3.07 -11.75 -34.93
C HIS A 197 1.57 -11.57 -35.06
N HIS A 198 0.79 -11.79 -34.01
CA HIS A 198 -0.56 -11.27 -33.89
C HIS A 198 -0.56 -9.97 -33.09
N ARG A 199 -0.92 -8.89 -33.78
CA ARG A 199 -1.25 -7.59 -33.20
C ARG A 199 -2.52 -7.73 -32.34
N LEU A 200 -2.45 -7.35 -31.06
CA LEU A 200 -3.64 -7.19 -30.21
C LEU A 200 -4.26 -5.82 -30.48
N PRO A 201 -5.59 -5.74 -30.67
CA PRO A 201 -6.29 -4.47 -30.85
C PRO A 201 -6.36 -3.70 -29.54
N ILE A 202 -6.17 -2.38 -29.64
CA ILE A 202 -6.40 -1.42 -28.55
C ILE A 202 -7.90 -1.30 -28.37
N CYS A 203 -8.46 -1.84 -27.30
CA CYS A 203 -9.87 -1.77 -26.99
C CYS A 203 -10.16 -0.55 -26.12
N HIS A 204 -10.83 0.44 -26.72
CA HIS A 204 -11.50 1.53 -26.02
C HIS A 204 -12.90 1.03 -25.61
N THR A 205 -13.06 0.61 -24.35
CA THR A 205 -14.37 0.35 -23.74
C THR A 205 -14.46 1.01 -22.37
N PRO A 206 -15.64 1.56 -22.00
CA PRO A 206 -15.82 2.30 -20.76
C PRO A 206 -15.77 1.39 -19.52
N PRO A 207 -15.43 1.93 -18.34
CA PRO A 207 -14.93 1.16 -17.18
C PRO A 207 -15.99 0.45 -16.33
N PHE A 208 -17.22 0.27 -16.77
CA PHE A 208 -18.30 -0.26 -15.92
C PHE A 208 -18.85 -1.65 -16.30
N GLU A 209 -18.41 -2.27 -17.39
CA GLU A 209 -18.85 -3.62 -17.80
C GLU A 209 -17.80 -4.72 -17.65
N PHE A 210 -16.76 -4.50 -16.85
CA PHE A 210 -15.65 -5.46 -16.70
C PHE A 210 -15.85 -6.48 -15.54
N ILE A 211 -17.06 -6.65 -15.05
CA ILE A 211 -17.30 -7.39 -13.78
C ILE A 211 -17.85 -8.81 -13.99
N THR A 212 -17.80 -9.38 -15.16
CA THR A 212 -18.16 -10.81 -15.30
C THR A 212 -17.44 -11.50 -16.45
N ARG A 213 -16.11 -11.34 -16.52
CA ARG A 213 -15.28 -12.31 -17.21
C ARG A 213 -14.48 -13.09 -16.18
N VAL A 214 -15.03 -14.22 -15.75
CA VAL A 214 -14.19 -15.39 -15.52
C VAL A 214 -13.36 -15.47 -16.79
N LEU A 215 -12.11 -15.05 -16.76
CA LEU A 215 -11.17 -15.32 -17.83
C LEU A 215 -11.11 -16.85 -17.91
N SER A 216 -11.97 -17.40 -18.78
CA SER A 216 -11.92 -18.79 -19.16
C SER A 216 -10.49 -19.04 -19.61
N ALA A 217 -9.84 -19.87 -18.85
CA ALA A 217 -8.48 -20.30 -18.98
C ALA A 217 -8.03 -20.43 -20.44
N SER A 218 -7.16 -19.53 -20.88
CA SER A 218 -6.01 -20.03 -21.59
C SER A 218 -5.32 -20.98 -20.61
N ARG A 219 -5.09 -22.23 -20.98
CA ARG A 219 -4.44 -23.29 -20.18
C ARG A 219 -2.99 -22.85 -19.86
N GLY A 220 -2.83 -21.87 -18.97
CA GLY A 220 -1.58 -21.47 -18.34
C GLY A 220 -1.34 -22.34 -17.11
N ALA A 221 -0.10 -22.62 -16.80
CA ALA A 221 0.30 -23.48 -15.70
C ALA A 221 0.15 -22.87 -14.29
N GLY A 222 -0.60 -21.77 -14.14
CA GLY A 222 -0.75 -21.04 -12.88
C GLY A 222 -2.17 -21.02 -12.30
N ALA A 223 -2.30 -20.43 -11.13
CA ALA A 223 -3.58 -20.29 -10.41
C ALA A 223 -4.64 -19.49 -11.18
N SER A 224 -5.90 -19.80 -10.99
CA SER A 224 -6.99 -18.95 -11.48
C SER A 224 -7.14 -17.71 -10.61
N LEU A 225 -7.35 -16.52 -11.23
CA LEU A 225 -7.58 -15.27 -10.53
C LEU A 225 -9.05 -14.85 -10.66
N VAL A 226 -9.72 -14.68 -9.54
CA VAL A 226 -11.10 -14.24 -9.42
C VAL A 226 -11.12 -12.91 -8.67
N ILE A 227 -11.62 -11.85 -9.32
CA ILE A 227 -11.75 -10.53 -8.69
C ILE A 227 -13.17 -10.37 -8.21
N TYR A 228 -13.37 -10.18 -6.89
CA TYR A 228 -14.68 -9.87 -6.34
C TYR A 228 -14.86 -8.36 -6.13
N ARG A 229 -16.14 -7.93 -6.13
CA ARG A 229 -16.48 -6.52 -5.91
C ARG A 229 -15.99 -6.03 -4.56
N HIS A 230 -15.45 -4.82 -4.54
CA HIS A 230 -14.86 -4.22 -3.35
C HIS A 230 -15.78 -4.29 -2.13
N ASN A 231 -15.27 -4.87 -1.05
CA ASN A 231 -15.95 -5.07 0.24
C ASN A 231 -17.32 -5.78 0.14
N ASP A 232 -17.59 -6.51 -0.97
CA ASP A 232 -18.85 -7.24 -1.17
C ASP A 232 -18.68 -8.71 -0.78
N MET A 233 -18.99 -9.00 0.48
CA MET A 233 -18.89 -10.35 1.04
C MET A 233 -19.91 -11.31 0.42
N GLY A 234 -21.07 -10.80 -0.05
CA GLY A 234 -22.05 -11.59 -0.79
C GLY A 234 -21.48 -12.08 -2.11
N HIS A 235 -20.87 -11.19 -2.90
CA HIS A 235 -20.20 -11.55 -4.14
C HIS A 235 -18.98 -12.46 -3.92
N LEU A 236 -18.18 -12.21 -2.86
CA LEU A 236 -17.09 -13.13 -2.50
C LEU A 236 -17.65 -14.56 -2.25
N LYS A 237 -18.74 -14.68 -1.51
CA LYS A 237 -19.42 -15.98 -1.26
C LYS A 237 -19.86 -16.64 -2.56
N GLU A 238 -20.51 -15.90 -3.46
CA GLU A 238 -20.90 -16.40 -4.79
C GLU A 238 -19.69 -16.93 -5.58
N CYS A 239 -18.59 -16.17 -5.60
CA CYS A 239 -17.35 -16.57 -6.26
C CYS A 239 -16.75 -17.85 -5.66
N LEU A 240 -16.76 -17.98 -4.32
CA LEU A 240 -16.24 -19.15 -3.62
C LEU A 240 -17.07 -20.41 -3.92
N LEU A 241 -18.39 -20.27 -3.98
CA LEU A 241 -19.33 -21.36 -4.32
C LEU A 241 -19.18 -21.80 -5.78
N ALA A 242 -18.98 -20.86 -6.70
CA ALA A 242 -18.81 -21.15 -8.13
C ALA A 242 -17.47 -21.84 -8.44
N SER A 243 -16.46 -21.69 -7.57
CA SER A 243 -15.12 -22.23 -7.80
C SER A 243 -15.02 -23.70 -7.46
N ARG A 244 -14.53 -24.49 -8.43
CA ARG A 244 -14.18 -25.91 -8.27
C ARG A 244 -12.74 -26.17 -7.88
N ALA A 245 -11.92 -25.10 -7.71
CA ALA A 245 -10.53 -25.26 -7.33
C ALA A 245 -10.42 -25.93 -5.95
N PRO A 246 -9.60 -26.99 -5.81
CA PRO A 246 -9.39 -27.68 -4.55
C PRO A 246 -8.66 -26.82 -3.52
N ARG A 247 -7.77 -25.92 -3.97
CA ARG A 247 -7.09 -24.93 -3.13
C ARG A 247 -7.65 -23.54 -3.41
N LYS A 248 -8.12 -22.86 -2.38
CA LYS A 248 -8.69 -21.52 -2.45
C LYS A 248 -7.88 -20.58 -1.56
N LEU A 249 -7.59 -19.39 -2.04
CA LEU A 249 -6.85 -18.35 -1.31
C LEU A 249 -7.61 -17.05 -1.45
N ILE A 250 -8.03 -16.46 -0.32
CA ILE A 250 -8.63 -15.12 -0.27
C ILE A 250 -7.54 -14.13 0.11
N VAL A 251 -7.39 -13.05 -0.66
CA VAL A 251 -6.44 -11.98 -0.38
C VAL A 251 -7.13 -10.62 -0.40
N SER A 252 -6.88 -9.81 0.63
CA SER A 252 -7.42 -8.45 0.73
C SER A 252 -6.48 -7.53 1.52
N ASP A 253 -6.50 -6.23 1.17
CA ASP A 253 -6.11 -5.20 2.14
C ASP A 253 -7.10 -5.22 3.30
N SER A 254 -6.63 -4.99 4.52
CA SER A 254 -7.49 -4.78 5.69
C SER A 254 -7.96 -3.33 5.82
N LEU A 255 -7.12 -2.39 5.38
CA LEU A 255 -7.41 -0.96 5.27
C LEU A 255 -6.94 -0.47 3.90
N PHE A 256 -7.88 -0.02 3.08
CA PHE A 256 -7.61 0.39 1.71
C PHE A 256 -6.97 1.77 1.64
N SER A 257 -5.83 1.85 1.00
CA SER A 257 -4.94 3.01 1.03
C SER A 257 -5.50 4.28 0.40
N MET A 258 -6.42 4.14 -0.58
CA MET A 258 -6.96 5.28 -1.33
C MET A 258 -8.34 5.71 -0.85
N ASP A 259 -9.10 4.78 -0.28
CA ASP A 259 -10.48 5.01 0.17
C ASP A 259 -10.57 5.17 1.70
N GLY A 260 -9.55 4.73 2.44
CA GLY A 260 -9.48 4.84 3.89
C GLY A 260 -10.54 4.02 4.62
N ASP A 261 -11.23 3.13 3.92
CA ASP A 261 -12.21 2.21 4.47
C ASP A 261 -11.60 0.88 4.88
N CYS A 262 -12.24 0.19 5.80
CA CYS A 262 -11.80 -1.08 6.34
C CYS A 262 -12.50 -2.24 5.63
N ALA A 263 -11.77 -3.34 5.41
CA ALA A 263 -12.35 -4.59 4.99
C ALA A 263 -13.26 -5.20 6.06
N HIS A 264 -14.25 -5.98 5.67
CA HIS A 264 -15.08 -6.79 6.55
C HIS A 264 -14.33 -8.02 7.04
N VAL A 265 -13.21 -7.82 7.77
CA VAL A 265 -12.23 -8.87 8.10
C VAL A 265 -12.87 -10.07 8.83
N ARG A 266 -13.82 -9.81 9.74
CA ARG A 266 -14.52 -10.88 10.47
C ARG A 266 -15.35 -11.76 9.53
N GLU A 267 -16.10 -11.15 8.61
CA GLU A 267 -16.93 -11.89 7.63
C GLU A 267 -16.04 -12.63 6.63
N LEU A 268 -14.92 -12.00 6.20
CA LEU A 268 -13.91 -12.61 5.33
C LEU A 268 -13.32 -13.86 5.97
N SER A 269 -12.89 -13.80 7.25
CA SER A 269 -12.39 -14.95 8.01
C SER A 269 -13.44 -16.07 8.12
N GLN A 270 -14.72 -15.74 8.38
CA GLN A 270 -15.81 -16.71 8.44
C GLN A 270 -16.06 -17.39 7.09
N LEU A 271 -16.07 -16.63 6.00
CA LEU A 271 -16.20 -17.18 4.65
C LEU A 271 -15.03 -18.11 4.31
N ALA A 272 -13.81 -17.70 4.64
CA ALA A 272 -12.62 -18.53 4.42
C ALA A 272 -12.75 -19.88 5.15
N LYS A 273 -13.09 -19.84 6.44
CA LYS A 273 -13.29 -21.05 7.24
C LYS A 273 -14.40 -21.95 6.68
N THR A 274 -15.53 -21.37 6.28
CA THR A 274 -16.68 -22.11 5.74
C THR A 274 -16.35 -22.80 4.41
N HIS A 275 -15.52 -22.18 3.57
CA HIS A 275 -15.20 -22.69 2.24
C HIS A 275 -13.81 -23.34 2.14
N GLY A 276 -13.12 -23.57 3.27
CA GLY A 276 -11.78 -24.18 3.29
C GLY A 276 -10.74 -23.36 2.51
N ALA A 277 -10.85 -22.04 2.55
CA ALA A 277 -9.93 -21.11 1.88
C ALA A 277 -8.85 -20.62 2.85
N LEU A 278 -7.61 -20.51 2.38
CA LEU A 278 -6.52 -19.83 3.07
C LEU A 278 -6.72 -18.32 3.01
N THR A 279 -6.38 -17.61 4.08
CA THR A 279 -6.49 -16.15 4.17
C THR A 279 -5.13 -15.47 4.15
N VAL A 280 -4.96 -14.48 3.28
CA VAL A 280 -3.83 -13.55 3.25
C VAL A 280 -4.38 -12.14 3.43
N LEU A 281 -4.03 -11.48 4.52
CA LEU A 281 -4.51 -10.15 4.83
C LEU A 281 -3.36 -9.16 4.89
N ASP A 282 -3.40 -8.14 4.01
CA ASP A 282 -2.44 -7.03 4.07
C ASP A 282 -2.89 -6.01 5.11
N GLU A 283 -2.15 -5.93 6.18
CA GLU A 283 -2.37 -5.01 7.29
C GLU A 283 -1.35 -3.85 7.32
N ALA A 284 -0.76 -3.52 6.18
CA ALA A 284 0.25 -2.48 6.08
C ALA A 284 -0.22 -1.11 6.60
N HIS A 285 -1.50 -0.79 6.45
CA HIS A 285 -2.10 0.44 6.98
C HIS A 285 -2.74 0.27 8.36
N ALA A 286 -3.00 -0.96 8.80
CA ALA A 286 -3.71 -1.26 10.04
C ALA A 286 -2.79 -1.61 11.23
N THR A 287 -1.62 -2.20 10.97
CA THR A 287 -0.66 -2.58 12.02
C THR A 287 -0.19 -1.36 12.80
N LEU A 288 -0.20 -1.42 14.12
CA LEU A 288 0.07 -0.38 15.11
C LEU A 288 -0.96 0.77 15.12
N VAL A 289 -2.00 0.71 14.29
CA VAL A 289 -3.06 1.73 14.20
C VAL A 289 -4.36 1.21 14.81
N PHE A 290 -4.73 -0.01 14.48
CA PHE A 290 -5.94 -0.69 14.94
C PHE A 290 -5.62 -1.84 15.91
N GLY A 291 -6.64 -2.29 16.61
CA GLY A 291 -6.53 -3.35 17.62
C GLY A 291 -6.13 -2.83 18.99
N SER A 292 -6.51 -3.54 20.03
CA SER A 292 -6.24 -3.14 21.43
C SER A 292 -4.73 -3.10 21.74
N ARG A 293 -3.96 -4.00 21.13
CA ARG A 293 -2.50 -4.07 21.28
C ARG A 293 -1.75 -3.49 20.07
N GLY A 294 -2.50 -2.97 19.06
CA GLY A 294 -1.93 -2.53 17.80
C GLY A 294 -1.69 -3.67 16.79
N GLY A 295 -2.31 -4.82 17.00
CA GLY A 295 -2.18 -5.98 16.13
C GLY A 295 -2.81 -5.83 14.75
N GLY A 296 -3.63 -4.78 14.53
CA GLY A 296 -4.32 -4.51 13.28
C GLY A 296 -5.81 -4.79 13.35
N LEU A 297 -6.49 -4.74 12.22
CA LEU A 297 -7.92 -5.02 12.09
C LEU A 297 -8.26 -6.50 12.30
N ALA A 298 -7.30 -7.38 12.12
CA ALA A 298 -7.44 -8.82 12.32
C ALA A 298 -7.07 -9.28 13.74
N GLU A 299 -6.78 -8.36 14.66
CA GLU A 299 -6.40 -8.74 16.03
C GLU A 299 -7.47 -9.60 16.69
N GLY A 300 -7.08 -10.82 17.12
CA GLY A 300 -7.99 -11.80 17.73
C GLY A 300 -8.88 -12.56 16.75
N LEU A 301 -8.65 -12.44 15.44
CA LEU A 301 -9.31 -13.25 14.42
C LEU A 301 -8.38 -14.32 13.85
N GLU A 302 -8.96 -15.41 13.36
CA GLU A 302 -8.20 -16.46 12.66
C GLU A 302 -7.88 -16.02 11.22
N ILE A 303 -6.64 -15.63 11.00
CA ILE A 303 -6.06 -15.29 9.69
C ILE A 303 -4.77 -16.09 9.53
N ASP A 304 -4.62 -16.77 8.39
CA ASP A 304 -3.48 -17.66 8.18
C ASP A 304 -2.16 -16.91 7.97
N MET A 305 -2.23 -15.78 7.25
CA MET A 305 -1.05 -14.94 6.96
C MET A 305 -1.37 -13.47 7.06
N HIS A 306 -0.64 -12.79 7.93
CA HIS A 306 -0.66 -11.35 8.06
C HIS A 306 0.54 -10.76 7.32
N VAL A 307 0.30 -10.02 6.25
CA VAL A 307 1.32 -9.23 5.57
C VAL A 307 1.35 -7.84 6.18
N GLY A 308 2.53 -7.30 6.42
CA GLY A 308 2.69 -5.96 6.98
C GLY A 308 3.90 -5.22 6.44
N THR A 309 4.01 -3.96 6.80
CA THR A 309 5.17 -3.12 6.45
C THR A 309 5.73 -2.41 7.68
N LEU A 310 7.04 -2.22 7.67
CA LEU A 310 7.76 -1.42 8.67
C LEU A 310 7.91 0.05 8.24
N SER A 311 7.44 0.41 7.02
CA SER A 311 7.65 1.73 6.40
C SER A 311 6.50 2.73 6.64
N LYS A 312 5.50 2.37 7.44
CA LYS A 312 4.36 3.25 7.76
C LYS A 312 4.33 3.58 9.25
N ALA A 313 3.41 3.02 10.02
CA ALA A 313 3.28 3.32 11.46
C ALA A 313 4.54 3.01 12.30
N PHE A 314 5.42 2.13 11.84
CA PHE A 314 6.73 1.90 12.47
C PHE A 314 7.74 3.02 12.18
N GLY A 315 7.54 3.83 11.15
CA GLY A 315 8.50 4.88 10.77
C GLY A 315 9.89 4.38 10.35
N ALA A 316 10.00 3.09 9.93
CA ALA A 316 11.26 2.45 9.53
C ALA A 316 11.22 2.03 8.04
N HIS A 317 11.85 0.92 7.69
CA HIS A 317 11.77 0.35 6.34
C HIS A 317 11.72 -1.17 6.40
N GLY A 318 11.04 -1.80 5.44
CA GLY A 318 10.91 -3.25 5.33
C GLY A 318 9.46 -3.71 5.26
N GLY A 319 9.31 -5.03 5.19
CA GLY A 319 8.04 -5.74 5.27
C GLY A 319 8.16 -6.99 6.12
N PHE A 320 7.04 -7.62 6.42
CA PHE A 320 7.02 -8.89 7.11
C PHE A 320 5.77 -9.70 6.75
N VAL A 321 5.86 -11.00 6.97
CA VAL A 321 4.73 -11.93 6.98
C VAL A 321 4.71 -12.64 8.32
N ALA A 322 3.61 -12.60 9.04
CA ALA A 322 3.42 -13.37 10.26
C ALA A 322 2.44 -14.53 9.96
N CYS A 323 2.81 -15.75 10.36
CA CYS A 323 2.13 -16.99 10.01
C CYS A 323 2.55 -18.13 10.94
N THR A 324 2.12 -19.37 10.64
CA THR A 324 2.60 -20.55 11.37
C THR A 324 4.05 -20.89 10.97
N ALA A 325 4.73 -21.67 11.82
CA ALA A 325 6.09 -22.14 11.57
C ALA A 325 6.20 -22.94 10.25
N LYS A 326 5.16 -23.73 9.92
CA LYS A 326 5.08 -24.49 8.67
C LYS A 326 5.06 -23.58 7.44
N TRP A 327 4.28 -22.50 7.46
CA TRP A 327 4.22 -21.52 6.37
C TRP A 327 5.52 -20.72 6.26
N LYS A 328 6.12 -20.34 7.37
CA LYS A 328 7.44 -19.69 7.37
C LYS A 328 8.50 -20.58 6.68
N ALA A 329 8.54 -21.88 7.00
CA ALA A 329 9.47 -22.81 6.38
C ALA A 329 9.29 -22.92 4.86
N LEU A 330 8.03 -22.92 4.40
CA LEU A 330 7.71 -22.90 2.97
C LEU A 330 8.17 -21.59 2.31
N LEU A 331 7.87 -20.43 2.94
CA LEU A 331 8.29 -19.13 2.42
C LEU A 331 9.82 -19.01 2.34
N LEU A 332 10.56 -19.45 3.36
CA LEU A 332 12.03 -19.48 3.33
C LEU A 332 12.58 -20.29 2.16
N SER A 333 11.86 -21.33 1.72
CA SER A 333 12.28 -22.21 0.64
C SER A 333 11.82 -21.75 -0.74
N ARG A 334 10.77 -20.90 -0.84
CA ARG A 334 10.12 -20.56 -2.13
C ARG A 334 9.98 -19.08 -2.40
N ALA A 335 10.00 -18.22 -1.39
CA ALA A 335 9.80 -16.78 -1.51
C ALA A 335 11.02 -16.12 -2.16
N ARG A 336 11.03 -16.01 -3.48
CA ARG A 336 12.16 -15.45 -4.24
C ARG A 336 12.60 -14.07 -3.77
N THR A 337 11.65 -13.22 -3.35
CA THR A 337 11.96 -11.86 -2.86
C THR A 337 12.61 -11.86 -1.47
N ALA A 338 12.55 -12.95 -0.70
CA ALA A 338 13.34 -13.13 0.52
C ALA A 338 14.69 -13.80 0.21
N ILE A 339 14.67 -14.85 -0.63
CA ILE A 339 15.85 -15.66 -0.93
C ILE A 339 16.94 -14.86 -1.64
N TYR A 340 16.56 -14.08 -2.67
CA TYR A 340 17.47 -13.38 -3.59
C TYR A 340 17.61 -11.89 -3.31
N SER A 341 17.10 -11.42 -2.18
CA SER A 341 17.29 -10.03 -1.74
C SER A 341 18.26 -9.97 -0.56
N THR A 342 19.01 -8.88 -0.51
CA THR A 342 19.82 -8.54 0.65
C THR A 342 18.92 -8.36 1.88
N ALA A 343 19.35 -8.83 3.05
CA ALA A 343 18.63 -8.68 4.31
C ALA A 343 18.44 -7.20 4.68
N LEU A 344 17.56 -6.91 5.63
CA LEU A 344 17.39 -5.54 6.13
C LEU A 344 18.66 -5.06 6.84
N PRO A 345 19.08 -3.80 6.65
CA PRO A 345 20.19 -3.20 7.40
C PRO A 345 19.92 -3.15 8.88
N MET A 346 20.93 -3.39 9.71
CA MET A 346 20.81 -3.39 11.16
C MET A 346 20.24 -2.10 11.76
N PRO A 347 20.63 -0.89 11.30
CA PRO A 347 20.00 0.34 11.77
C PRO A 347 18.49 0.37 11.58
N VAL A 348 18.00 -0.20 10.50
CA VAL A 348 16.57 -0.28 10.15
C VAL A 348 15.84 -1.30 11.02
N VAL A 349 16.45 -2.47 11.25
CA VAL A 349 15.91 -3.54 12.12
C VAL A 349 15.75 -3.02 13.55
N VAL A 350 16.79 -2.38 14.09
CA VAL A 350 16.78 -1.83 15.44
C VAL A 350 15.83 -0.64 15.56
N ALA A 351 15.72 0.20 14.52
CA ALA A 351 14.72 1.27 14.46
C ALA A 351 13.31 0.70 14.57
N ALA A 352 12.97 -0.30 13.73
CA ALA A 352 11.65 -0.95 13.73
C ALA A 352 11.32 -1.62 15.07
N ALA A 353 12.28 -2.34 15.67
CA ALA A 353 12.11 -2.95 16.98
C ALA A 353 11.90 -1.91 18.10
N THR A 354 12.59 -0.77 18.01
CA THR A 354 12.44 0.33 18.96
C THR A 354 11.09 1.03 18.77
N ALA A 355 10.69 1.28 17.55
CA ALA A 355 9.38 1.87 17.21
C ALA A 355 8.23 0.99 17.72
N LEU A 356 8.34 -0.34 17.57
CA LEU A 356 7.36 -1.28 18.11
C LEU A 356 7.14 -1.12 19.62
N ARG A 357 8.23 -0.95 20.38
CA ARG A 357 8.14 -0.71 21.82
C ARG A 357 7.53 0.64 22.19
N LEU A 358 7.73 1.66 21.35
CA LEU A 358 7.22 3.02 21.55
C LEU A 358 5.77 3.19 21.09
N ALA A 359 5.25 2.29 20.27
CA ALA A 359 3.87 2.32 19.77
C ALA A 359 2.85 1.92 20.85
N THR A 360 2.86 2.66 21.96
CA THR A 360 2.01 2.44 23.13
C THR A 360 0.56 2.86 22.89
N ASP A 361 -0.35 2.45 23.77
CA ASP A 361 -1.76 2.88 23.76
C ASP A 361 -1.89 4.39 23.77
N ARG A 362 -1.02 5.09 24.50
CA ARG A 362 -1.00 6.55 24.56
C ARG A 362 -0.72 7.18 23.19
N VAL A 363 0.24 6.63 22.44
CA VAL A 363 0.57 7.16 21.10
C VAL A 363 -0.58 6.87 20.12
N ARG A 364 -1.18 5.67 20.18
CA ARG A 364 -2.36 5.35 19.38
C ARG A 364 -3.56 6.20 19.74
N ALA A 365 -3.83 6.41 21.03
CA ALA A 365 -4.90 7.28 21.48
C ALA A 365 -4.75 8.72 20.96
N ARG A 366 -3.49 9.24 20.92
CA ARG A 366 -3.21 10.55 20.33
C ARG A 366 -3.53 10.59 18.83
N LEU A 367 -3.19 9.54 18.07
CA LEU A 367 -3.58 9.45 16.66
C LEU A 367 -5.10 9.54 16.51
N TRP A 368 -5.84 8.74 17.27
CA TRP A 368 -7.30 8.72 17.18
C TRP A 368 -7.96 10.00 17.70
N ALA A 369 -7.38 10.69 18.67
CA ALA A 369 -7.80 12.03 19.07
C ALA A 369 -7.63 13.03 17.92
N ASN A 370 -6.53 12.96 17.18
CA ASN A 370 -6.28 13.79 16.00
C ASN A 370 -7.27 13.46 14.85
N VAL A 371 -7.61 12.20 14.64
CA VAL A 371 -8.65 11.76 13.68
C VAL A 371 -10.01 12.33 14.08
N ALA A 372 -10.38 12.26 15.35
CA ALA A 372 -11.63 12.83 15.88
C ALA A 372 -11.68 14.35 15.76
N ALA A 373 -10.59 15.05 16.10
CA ALA A 373 -10.46 16.50 15.97
C ALA A 373 -10.63 16.96 14.52
N PHE A 374 -9.99 16.26 13.56
CA PHE A 374 -10.17 16.52 12.14
C PHE A 374 -11.63 16.32 11.72
N GLY A 375 -12.26 15.24 12.18
CA GLY A 375 -13.68 14.97 11.93
C GLY A 375 -14.58 16.09 12.43
N ALA A 376 -14.37 16.55 13.66
CA ALA A 376 -15.12 17.66 14.28
C ALA A 376 -14.94 18.97 13.50
N ALA A 377 -13.70 19.30 13.10
CA ALA A 377 -13.38 20.54 12.40
C ALA A 377 -13.90 20.57 10.95
N THR A 378 -14.06 19.42 10.28
CA THR A 378 -14.47 19.34 8.86
C THR A 378 -15.90 18.88 8.65
N GLY A 379 -16.55 18.29 9.67
CA GLY A 379 -17.85 17.62 9.54
C GLY A 379 -17.79 16.26 8.80
N ILE A 380 -16.60 15.78 8.42
CA ILE A 380 -16.39 14.45 7.87
C ILE A 380 -16.39 13.44 9.01
N LYS A 381 -16.79 12.20 8.75
CA LYS A 381 -16.71 11.10 9.73
C LYS A 381 -15.60 10.13 9.32
N PRO A 382 -14.34 10.35 9.72
CA PRO A 382 -13.26 9.45 9.37
C PRO A 382 -13.41 8.09 10.06
N THR A 383 -13.13 7.01 9.34
CA THR A 383 -13.08 5.65 9.89
C THR A 383 -11.65 5.15 10.10
N SER A 384 -10.69 5.92 9.61
CA SER A 384 -9.26 5.64 9.73
C SER A 384 -8.44 6.93 9.68
N PRO A 385 -7.13 6.89 9.91
CA PRO A 385 -6.25 8.05 9.71
C PRO A 385 -6.13 8.50 8.25
N ILE A 386 -6.65 7.73 7.30
CA ILE A 386 -6.68 8.07 5.88
C ILE A 386 -8.04 8.66 5.55
N VAL A 387 -8.07 9.93 5.17
CA VAL A 387 -9.33 10.65 4.88
C VAL A 387 -9.32 11.12 3.42
N PRO A 388 -10.01 10.41 2.51
CA PRO A 388 -10.16 10.84 1.13
C PRO A 388 -11.24 11.92 1.01
N ILE A 389 -10.92 13.00 0.31
CA ILE A 389 -11.89 14.02 -0.11
C ILE A 389 -12.06 13.90 -1.63
N VAL A 390 -13.09 13.18 -2.06
CA VAL A 390 -13.38 12.97 -3.48
C VAL A 390 -13.91 14.27 -4.09
N VAL A 391 -13.17 14.82 -5.06
CA VAL A 391 -13.47 16.09 -5.72
C VAL A 391 -13.90 15.93 -7.19
N GLY A 392 -13.90 14.70 -7.69
CA GLY A 392 -14.40 14.30 -8.99
C GLY A 392 -13.36 14.42 -10.10
N SER A 393 -13.11 15.61 -10.64
CA SER A 393 -12.18 15.80 -11.75
C SER A 393 -10.73 15.92 -11.31
N GLU A 394 -9.81 15.52 -12.20
CA GLU A 394 -8.37 15.66 -12.00
C GLU A 394 -7.97 17.14 -11.84
N ALA A 395 -8.56 18.01 -12.65
CA ALA A 395 -8.32 19.45 -12.58
C ALA A 395 -8.68 20.04 -11.22
N ASN A 396 -9.82 19.65 -10.64
CA ASN A 396 -10.22 20.08 -9.30
C ASN A 396 -9.23 19.59 -8.23
N ALA A 397 -8.83 18.32 -8.31
CA ALA A 397 -7.89 17.74 -7.34
C ALA A 397 -6.54 18.46 -7.37
N LEU A 398 -6.03 18.77 -8.56
CA LEU A 398 -4.78 19.52 -8.73
C LEU A 398 -4.89 20.95 -8.24
N ALA A 399 -5.94 21.68 -8.64
CA ALA A 399 -6.16 23.06 -8.22
C ALA A 399 -6.27 23.19 -6.69
N MET A 400 -7.01 22.28 -6.04
CA MET A 400 -7.17 22.27 -4.57
C MET A 400 -5.86 21.87 -3.87
N SER A 401 -5.12 20.88 -4.39
CA SER A 401 -3.81 20.51 -3.86
C SER A 401 -2.82 21.68 -3.95
N ALA A 402 -2.80 22.41 -5.08
CA ALA A 402 -1.96 23.60 -5.26
C ALA A 402 -2.37 24.75 -4.32
N ALA A 403 -3.67 24.94 -4.09
CA ALA A 403 -4.15 25.93 -3.12
C ALA A 403 -3.69 25.61 -1.69
N LEU A 404 -3.82 24.34 -1.27
CA LEU A 404 -3.34 23.88 0.03
C LEU A 404 -1.82 24.03 0.16
N LEU A 405 -1.08 23.78 -0.92
CA LEU A 405 0.37 23.94 -0.94
C LEU A 405 0.79 25.39 -0.74
N ARG A 406 0.07 26.37 -1.34
CA ARG A 406 0.28 27.80 -1.07
C ARG A 406 -0.02 28.19 0.36
N ASP A 407 -0.99 27.51 0.99
CA ASP A 407 -1.33 27.69 2.40
C ASP A 407 -0.37 26.95 3.36
N GLY A 408 0.72 26.34 2.84
CA GLY A 408 1.73 25.66 3.65
C GLY A 408 1.43 24.19 3.95
N PHE A 409 0.44 23.56 3.28
CA PHE A 409 0.06 22.16 3.51
C PHE A 409 0.39 21.27 2.32
N LEU A 410 1.14 20.19 2.55
CA LEU A 410 1.38 19.16 1.55
C LEU A 410 0.29 18.09 1.62
N VAL A 411 -0.69 18.18 0.71
CA VAL A 411 -1.80 17.23 0.54
C VAL A 411 -1.82 16.75 -0.91
N PRO A 412 -1.61 15.46 -1.21
CA PRO A 412 -1.52 14.98 -2.57
C PRO A 412 -2.89 14.90 -3.26
N ALA A 413 -2.90 15.26 -4.55
CA ALA A 413 -4.00 14.95 -5.47
C ALA A 413 -3.82 13.54 -6.04
N ILE A 414 -4.73 12.63 -5.71
CA ILE A 414 -4.76 11.27 -6.25
C ILE A 414 -5.68 11.23 -7.46
N ARG A 415 -5.15 10.75 -8.58
CA ARG A 415 -5.78 10.79 -9.91
C ARG A 415 -5.74 9.41 -10.59
N PRO A 416 -6.49 9.18 -11.64
CA PRO A 416 -6.31 8.02 -12.52
C PRO A 416 -4.84 7.90 -13.00
N PRO A 417 -4.29 6.67 -13.15
CA PRO A 417 -4.98 5.38 -13.02
C PRO A 417 -5.04 4.83 -11.59
N THR A 418 -4.55 5.56 -10.58
CA THR A 418 -4.52 5.10 -9.18
C THR A 418 -5.94 4.95 -8.62
N VAL A 419 -6.86 5.78 -9.07
CA VAL A 419 -8.29 5.75 -8.74
C VAL A 419 -9.11 5.80 -10.03
N PRO A 420 -10.39 5.36 -10.03
CA PRO A 420 -11.24 5.40 -11.22
C PRO A 420 -11.45 6.83 -11.76
N LEU A 421 -11.75 6.93 -13.08
CA LEU A 421 -12.12 8.20 -13.70
C LEU A 421 -13.30 8.85 -12.98
N GLY A 422 -13.24 10.18 -12.80
CA GLY A 422 -14.28 10.93 -12.11
C GLY A 422 -14.26 10.79 -10.59
N THR A 423 -13.26 10.11 -10.01
CA THR A 423 -13.11 9.94 -8.56
C THR A 423 -11.78 10.49 -8.02
N ALA A 424 -11.18 11.44 -8.74
CA ALA A 424 -9.99 12.12 -8.26
C ALA A 424 -10.25 12.76 -6.89
N ARG A 425 -9.26 12.74 -6.03
CA ARG A 425 -9.40 13.09 -4.61
C ARG A 425 -8.16 13.73 -4.03
N LEU A 426 -8.33 14.49 -2.96
CA LEU A 426 -7.28 14.80 -2.01
C LEU A 426 -7.18 13.63 -1.02
N ARG A 427 -5.97 13.13 -0.75
CA ARG A 427 -5.76 12.07 0.23
C ARG A 427 -5.05 12.63 1.45
N ILE A 428 -5.80 12.85 2.52
CA ILE A 428 -5.26 13.33 3.78
C ILE A 428 -4.87 12.15 4.65
N ALA A 429 -3.65 12.18 5.18
CA ALA A 429 -3.16 11.21 6.16
C ALA A 429 -2.84 11.92 7.47
N LEU A 430 -3.50 11.49 8.54
CA LEU A 430 -3.32 12.03 9.89
C LEU A 430 -2.25 11.24 10.63
N SER A 431 -1.46 11.94 11.46
CA SER A 431 -0.41 11.36 12.30
C SER A 431 -0.61 11.76 13.75
N ALA A 432 -0.15 10.92 14.67
CA ALA A 432 -0.06 11.26 16.09
C ALA A 432 0.88 12.45 16.35
N ALA A 433 1.78 12.76 15.42
CA ALA A 433 2.71 13.88 15.51
C ALA A 433 2.08 15.24 15.14
N HIS A 434 0.93 15.27 14.46
CA HIS A 434 0.23 16.53 14.19
C HIS A 434 -0.26 17.18 15.48
N THR A 435 -0.20 18.51 15.53
CA THR A 435 -0.84 19.30 16.61
C THR A 435 -2.27 19.63 16.26
N LEU A 436 -3.08 20.00 17.27
CA LEU A 436 -4.47 20.43 17.05
C LEU A 436 -4.53 21.70 16.20
N GLU A 437 -3.58 22.61 16.38
CA GLU A 437 -3.46 23.85 15.59
C GLU A 437 -3.26 23.53 14.11
N GLN A 438 -2.36 22.59 13.78
CA GLN A 438 -2.11 22.15 12.39
C GLN A 438 -3.37 21.52 11.79
N ILE A 439 -4.12 20.73 12.56
CA ILE A 439 -5.36 20.07 12.11
C ILE A 439 -6.46 21.13 11.85
N HIS A 440 -6.64 22.08 12.74
CA HIS A 440 -7.62 23.15 12.58
C HIS A 440 -7.26 24.08 11.42
N ALA A 441 -5.96 24.40 11.26
CA ALA A 441 -5.47 25.21 10.16
C ALA A 441 -5.69 24.52 8.80
N LEU A 442 -5.43 23.20 8.70
CA LEU A 442 -5.76 22.42 7.51
C LEU A 442 -7.27 22.42 7.23
N ALA A 443 -8.11 22.21 8.24
CA ALA A 443 -9.56 22.23 8.07
C ALA A 443 -10.06 23.59 7.53
N ALA A 444 -9.50 24.69 8.01
CA ALA A 444 -9.79 26.05 7.50
C ALA A 444 -9.33 26.21 6.04
N ALA A 445 -8.15 25.70 5.68
CA ALA A 445 -7.64 25.74 4.31
C ALA A 445 -8.49 24.89 3.35
N LEU A 446 -8.94 23.70 3.77
CA LEU A 446 -9.86 22.83 3.01
C LEU A 446 -11.22 23.52 2.75
N LYS A 447 -11.70 24.32 3.71
CA LYS A 447 -12.91 25.12 3.53
C LYS A 447 -12.66 26.24 2.50
N ARG A 448 -11.56 26.99 2.61
CA ARG A 448 -11.21 28.07 1.67
C ARG A 448 -11.06 27.57 0.23
N CYS A 449 -10.42 26.43 0.00
CA CYS A 449 -10.26 25.89 -1.34
C CYS A 449 -11.51 25.17 -1.89
N GLY A 450 -12.63 25.14 -1.16
CA GLY A 450 -13.91 24.56 -1.59
C GLY A 450 -13.98 23.03 -1.50
N ALA A 451 -12.97 22.35 -0.94
CA ALA A 451 -12.92 20.90 -0.85
C ALA A 451 -14.06 20.33 0.01
N LEU A 452 -14.38 20.97 1.15
CA LEU A 452 -15.44 20.53 2.05
C LEU A 452 -16.84 20.76 1.46
N GLU A 453 -17.03 21.80 0.67
CA GLU A 453 -18.30 22.05 -0.03
C GLU A 453 -18.59 20.95 -1.07
N THR A 454 -17.56 20.49 -1.76
CA THR A 454 -17.68 19.37 -2.71
C THR A 454 -18.17 18.10 -2.02
N VAL A 455 -17.65 17.78 -0.82
CA VAL A 455 -18.10 16.62 -0.01
C VAL A 455 -19.56 16.78 0.40
N ARG A 456 -19.95 17.98 0.87
CA ARG A 456 -21.32 18.25 1.27
C ARG A 456 -22.30 18.00 0.13
N ARG A 457 -22.04 18.60 -1.05
CA ARG A 457 -22.87 18.41 -2.25
C ARG A 457 -22.97 16.96 -2.70
N ALA A 458 -21.87 16.21 -2.65
CA ALA A 458 -21.87 14.79 -3.01
C ALA A 458 -22.71 13.95 -2.03
N THR A 459 -22.65 14.27 -0.73
CA THR A 459 -23.45 13.61 0.31
C THR A 459 -24.94 13.90 0.16
N GLU A 460 -25.30 15.14 -0.14
CA GLU A 460 -26.69 15.55 -0.39
C GLU A 460 -27.27 14.84 -1.62
N LYS A 461 -26.52 14.78 -2.74
CA LYS A 461 -26.94 14.05 -3.95
C LYS A 461 -27.18 12.55 -3.66
N LYS A 462 -26.31 11.91 -2.84
CA LYS A 462 -26.50 10.50 -2.43
C LYS A 462 -27.77 10.33 -1.59
N LYS A 463 -28.07 11.26 -0.68
CA LYS A 463 -29.31 11.23 0.14
C LYS A 463 -30.56 11.38 -0.71
N VAL A 464 -30.55 12.30 -1.67
CA VAL A 464 -31.68 12.51 -2.60
C VAL A 464 -31.92 11.27 -3.46
N LYS A 465 -30.84 10.68 -4.03
CA LYS A 465 -30.95 9.44 -4.84
C LYS A 465 -31.52 8.28 -4.02
N LYS A 466 -31.03 8.06 -2.79
CA LYS A 466 -31.56 7.01 -1.90
C LYS A 466 -33.05 7.19 -1.54
N ARG A 467 -33.50 8.44 -1.38
CA ARG A 467 -34.94 8.72 -1.15
C ARG A 467 -35.78 8.41 -2.39
N ALA A 468 -35.25 8.68 -3.58
CA ALA A 468 -35.92 8.36 -4.84
C ALA A 468 -36.01 6.87 -5.13
N ASP A 469 -34.98 6.10 -4.74
CA ASP A 469 -34.89 4.64 -4.97
C ASP A 469 -35.62 3.80 -3.89
N GLY A 470 -36.33 4.43 -2.93
CA GLY A 470 -37.17 3.75 -1.90
C GLY A 470 -36.40 2.88 -0.89
N SER A 471 -35.09 2.93 -0.84
CA SER A 471 -34.27 2.14 0.09
C SER A 471 -34.21 2.80 1.47
N THR A 472 -34.93 2.26 2.44
CA THR A 472 -34.86 2.66 3.86
C THR A 472 -33.50 2.22 4.44
N TRP A 473 -32.67 3.19 4.81
CA TRP A 473 -31.45 2.95 5.55
C TRP A 473 -31.78 2.70 7.03
N GLN A 474 -31.39 1.56 7.58
CA GLN A 474 -31.26 1.39 9.02
C GLN A 474 -29.81 1.68 9.43
N PRO A 475 -29.58 2.57 10.40
CA PRO A 475 -28.23 2.77 10.94
C PRO A 475 -27.86 1.53 11.75
N MET A 476 -26.77 0.85 11.38
CA MET A 476 -26.14 -0.10 12.30
C MET A 476 -25.64 0.67 13.51
N THR A 477 -26.43 0.62 14.58
CA THR A 477 -26.01 1.01 15.91
C THR A 477 -25.17 -0.11 16.51
N ARG A 478 -23.97 0.26 16.91
CA ARG A 478 -23.12 -0.34 17.94
C ARG A 478 -22.72 -1.81 17.77
N LEU A 479 -21.43 -2.01 17.57
CA LEU A 479 -20.61 -2.74 18.56
C LEU A 479 -19.18 -2.21 18.48
#